data_f7348e6acfb41bbaba4084184b8a54d3
#
_entry.id   f7348e6acfb41bbaba4084184b8a54d3
#
_cell.length_a   1.000
_cell.length_b   1.000
_cell.length_c   1.000
_cell.angle_alpha   90.00
_cell.angle_beta   90.00
_cell.angle_gamma   90.00
#
_symmetry.space_group_name_H-M   'P 1'
#
loop_
_entity.id
_entity.type
_entity.pdbx_description
1 polymer ?
#
loop_
_entity_poly.entity_id
_entity_poly.type
_entity_poly.pdbx_seq_one_letter_code
_entity_poly.pdbx_strand_id
1 'polypeptide(L)'
;MAIIDQNRTWTKVERRLASETNPALRRNLELLLQHMKAEATLDMESLMATVSEQARYTTFGDEPSVIEGKAAVRKFYEDFAASGAYKLNLDIDRLVVDEHCILTEGVMRMAYPGRTLEAMGIEVDDAGAYYLYQAYMAIIWPLGDDGLFIGEDAYTGGDGFAGIAGRKLDPSDIVMYDPVAA
;
A
#
# COMPACT_ATOMS: atom_id res chain seq x y z
N MET A 1 5.06 20.96 -3.31
CA MET A 1 5.09 19.74 -2.46
C MET A 1 4.52 18.64 -3.34
N ALA A 2 5.21 17.50 -3.44
CA ALA A 2 4.75 16.38 -4.26
C ALA A 2 3.36 15.89 -3.78
N ILE A 3 2.51 15.50 -4.72
CA ILE A 3 1.18 14.94 -4.45
C ILE A 3 1.33 13.52 -3.89
N ILE A 4 2.22 12.73 -4.53
CA ILE A 4 2.60 11.38 -4.09
C ILE A 4 4.04 11.46 -3.61
N ASP A 5 4.28 11.09 -2.36
CA ASP A 5 5.61 11.00 -1.76
C ASP A 5 5.66 9.72 -0.91
N GLN A 6 6.33 8.69 -1.40
CA GLN A 6 6.40 7.39 -0.75
C GLN A 6 6.95 7.47 0.68
N ASN A 7 7.84 8.44 0.97
CA ASN A 7 8.41 8.60 2.31
C ASN A 7 7.35 8.97 3.37
N ARG A 8 6.20 9.50 2.98
CA ARG A 8 5.11 9.81 3.92
C ARG A 8 4.37 8.58 4.44
N THR A 9 4.37 7.49 3.66
CA THR A 9 3.61 6.27 3.95
C THR A 9 3.87 5.73 5.36
N TRP A 10 5.12 5.73 5.81
CA TRP A 10 5.50 5.15 7.11
C TRP A 10 5.86 6.15 8.19
N THR A 11 5.80 7.44 7.91
CA THR A 11 6.19 8.50 8.88
C THR A 11 5.45 8.36 10.22
N LYS A 12 4.15 8.03 10.20
CA LYS A 12 3.37 7.82 11.43
C LYS A 12 3.75 6.54 12.15
N VAL A 13 4.09 5.48 11.40
CA VAL A 13 4.56 4.20 11.96
C VAL A 13 5.91 4.41 12.66
N GLU A 14 6.86 5.09 12.04
CA GLU A 14 8.16 5.41 12.63
C GLU A 14 8.03 6.25 13.91
N ARG A 15 7.18 7.27 13.90
CA ARG A 15 6.91 8.08 15.11
C ARG A 15 6.32 7.25 16.23
N ARG A 16 5.39 6.36 15.92
CA ARG A 16 4.77 5.47 16.92
C ARG A 16 5.80 4.48 17.46
N LEU A 17 6.61 3.88 16.59
CA LEU A 17 7.68 2.95 16.97
C LEU A 17 8.72 3.62 17.89
N ALA A 18 9.10 4.86 17.61
CA ALA A 18 10.07 5.60 18.41
C ALA A 18 9.63 5.81 19.88
N SER A 19 8.31 5.86 20.13
CA SER A 19 7.74 6.06 21.47
C SER A 19 7.17 4.80 22.11
N GLU A 20 7.09 3.68 21.37
CA GLU A 20 6.51 2.44 21.87
C GLU A 20 7.49 1.71 22.81
N THR A 21 7.00 1.28 23.96
CA THR A 21 7.77 0.56 25.00
C THR A 21 7.38 -0.90 25.16
N ASN A 22 6.16 -1.29 24.71
CA ASN A 22 5.73 -2.69 24.74
C ASN A 22 6.47 -3.48 23.65
N PRO A 23 7.25 -4.52 24.00
CA PRO A 23 8.04 -5.28 23.02
C PRO A 23 7.20 -5.98 21.94
N ALA A 24 5.97 -6.41 22.25
CA ALA A 24 5.10 -7.04 21.28
C ALA A 24 4.63 -6.02 20.22
N LEU A 25 4.16 -4.84 20.67
CA LEU A 25 3.71 -3.79 19.76
C LEU A 25 4.88 -3.22 18.93
N ARG A 26 6.09 -3.17 19.51
CA ARG A 26 7.29 -2.78 18.76
C ARG A 26 7.55 -3.72 17.58
N ARG A 27 7.55 -5.04 17.84
CA ARG A 27 7.74 -6.05 16.77
C ARG A 27 6.72 -5.89 15.65
N ASN A 28 5.45 -5.68 16.02
CA ASN A 28 4.38 -5.50 15.04
C ASN A 28 4.59 -4.24 14.18
N LEU A 29 4.99 -3.13 14.80
CA LEU A 29 5.33 -1.88 14.08
C LEU A 29 6.57 -2.03 13.20
N GLU A 30 7.59 -2.76 13.65
CA GLU A 30 8.80 -3.07 12.86
C GLU A 30 8.45 -3.93 11.64
N LEU A 31 7.58 -4.94 11.82
CA LEU A 31 7.06 -5.76 10.71
C LEU A 31 6.31 -4.92 9.67
N LEU A 32 5.40 -4.03 10.12
CA LEU A 32 4.67 -3.15 9.22
C LEU A 32 5.60 -2.20 8.47
N LEU A 33 6.59 -1.64 9.16
CA LEU A 33 7.58 -0.75 8.55
C LEU A 33 8.42 -1.47 7.50
N GLN A 34 8.84 -2.72 7.78
CA GLN A 34 9.54 -3.56 6.81
C GLN A 34 8.66 -3.81 5.58
N HIS A 35 7.40 -4.19 5.78
CA HIS A 35 6.44 -4.46 4.72
C HIS A 35 6.28 -3.25 3.79
N MET A 36 5.95 -2.09 4.35
CA MET A 36 5.72 -0.85 3.59
C MET A 36 6.96 -0.41 2.79
N LYS A 37 8.16 -0.53 3.38
CA LYS A 37 9.41 -0.16 2.70
C LYS A 37 9.78 -1.14 1.61
N ALA A 38 9.58 -2.44 1.84
CA ALA A 38 9.82 -3.48 0.84
C ALA A 38 8.88 -3.34 -0.36
N GLU A 39 7.60 -3.03 -0.12
CA GLU A 39 6.64 -2.74 -1.18
C GLU A 39 7.06 -1.51 -2.00
N ALA A 40 7.44 -0.42 -1.35
CA ALA A 40 7.86 0.81 -2.02
C ALA A 40 9.09 0.63 -2.91
N THR A 41 10.01 -0.27 -2.55
CA THR A 41 11.23 -0.58 -3.31
C THR A 41 11.08 -1.77 -4.25
N LEU A 42 9.92 -2.44 -4.25
CA LEU A 42 9.68 -3.70 -4.95
C LEU A 42 10.68 -4.80 -4.55
N ASP A 43 11.19 -4.76 -3.31
CA ASP A 43 12.01 -5.84 -2.75
C ASP A 43 11.11 -7.02 -2.35
N MET A 44 10.82 -7.86 -3.35
CA MET A 44 9.88 -8.96 -3.23
C MET A 44 10.27 -9.97 -2.14
N GLU A 45 11.57 -10.20 -1.92
CA GLU A 45 12.02 -11.14 -0.90
C GLU A 45 11.78 -10.59 0.51
N SER A 46 12.15 -9.33 0.76
CA SER A 46 11.87 -8.65 2.03
C SER A 46 10.37 -8.48 2.28
N LEU A 47 9.58 -8.23 1.23
CA LEU A 47 8.12 -8.12 1.30
C LEU A 47 7.50 -9.47 1.71
N MET A 48 7.85 -10.54 1.01
CA MET A 48 7.34 -11.88 1.32
C MET A 48 7.82 -12.42 2.68
N ALA A 49 8.94 -11.93 3.21
CA ALA A 49 9.39 -12.29 4.55
C ALA A 49 8.45 -11.79 5.66
N THR A 50 7.59 -10.82 5.37
CA THR A 50 6.57 -10.31 6.32
C THR A 50 5.23 -11.05 6.25
N VAL A 51 5.03 -11.91 5.25
CA VAL A 51 3.75 -12.56 4.92
C VAL A 51 3.78 -14.04 5.32
N SER A 52 2.78 -14.49 6.08
CA SER A 52 2.61 -15.90 6.47
C SER A 52 2.26 -16.78 5.27
N GLU A 53 2.61 -18.07 5.34
CA GLU A 53 2.25 -19.06 4.30
C GLU A 53 0.74 -19.19 4.09
N GLN A 54 -0.05 -18.91 5.14
CA GLN A 54 -1.52 -19.01 5.14
C GLN A 54 -2.22 -17.66 4.94
N ALA A 55 -1.50 -16.64 4.46
CA ALA A 55 -2.04 -15.31 4.32
C ALA A 55 -3.27 -15.26 3.42
N ARG A 56 -4.25 -14.44 3.83
CA ARG A 56 -5.48 -14.17 3.08
C ARG A 56 -5.69 -12.66 2.98
N TYR A 57 -5.58 -12.14 1.77
CA TYR A 57 -5.82 -10.72 1.47
C TYR A 57 -7.26 -10.55 0.98
N THR A 58 -7.97 -9.59 1.54
CA THR A 58 -9.36 -9.31 1.17
C THR A 58 -9.52 -7.84 0.80
N THR A 59 -10.02 -7.56 -0.39
CA THR A 59 -10.47 -6.21 -0.74
C THR A 59 -11.98 -6.16 -0.63
N PHE A 60 -12.50 -5.27 0.21
CA PHE A 60 -13.94 -5.05 0.40
C PHE A 60 -14.39 -3.87 -0.45
N GLY A 61 -15.51 -4.01 -1.12
CA GLY A 61 -16.12 -3.02 -2.00
C GLY A 61 -17.33 -3.62 -2.70
N ASP A 62 -17.79 -3.00 -3.78
CA ASP A 62 -18.93 -3.49 -4.57
C ASP A 62 -18.63 -4.86 -5.20
N GLU A 63 -17.37 -5.11 -5.56
CA GLU A 63 -16.89 -6.41 -6.05
C GLU A 63 -15.75 -6.88 -5.13
N PRO A 64 -16.07 -7.60 -4.04
CA PRO A 64 -15.04 -8.09 -3.12
C PRO A 64 -14.12 -9.10 -3.81
N SER A 65 -12.82 -9.01 -3.53
CA SER A 65 -11.84 -9.99 -4.02
C SER A 65 -11.08 -10.63 -2.86
N VAL A 66 -10.67 -11.87 -3.03
CA VAL A 66 -9.91 -12.64 -2.04
C VAL A 66 -8.72 -13.30 -2.72
N ILE A 67 -7.56 -13.17 -2.10
CA ILE A 67 -6.31 -13.80 -2.52
C ILE A 67 -5.85 -14.69 -1.36
N GLU A 68 -5.65 -15.99 -1.60
CA GLU A 68 -5.32 -16.96 -0.55
C GLU A 68 -3.98 -17.63 -0.79
N GLY A 69 -3.16 -17.64 0.24
CA GLY A 69 -1.83 -18.25 0.29
C GLY A 69 -0.71 -17.33 -0.20
N LYS A 70 0.45 -17.44 0.41
CA LYS A 70 1.63 -16.60 0.15
C LYS A 70 2.04 -16.56 -1.31
N ALA A 71 1.93 -17.67 -2.04
CA ALA A 71 2.27 -17.71 -3.47
C ALA A 71 1.33 -16.83 -4.31
N ALA A 72 0.03 -16.81 -4.00
CA ALA A 72 -0.93 -15.95 -4.68
C ALA A 72 -0.74 -14.48 -4.29
N VAL A 73 -0.39 -14.19 -3.03
CA VAL A 73 -0.03 -12.84 -2.58
C VAL A 73 1.24 -12.35 -3.28
N ARG A 74 2.27 -13.20 -3.45
CA ARG A 74 3.47 -12.85 -4.25
C ARG A 74 3.08 -12.46 -5.67
N LYS A 75 2.25 -13.29 -6.32
CA LYS A 75 1.80 -12.98 -7.68
C LYS A 75 1.03 -11.67 -7.76
N PHE A 76 0.19 -11.37 -6.80
CA PHE A 76 -0.52 -10.08 -6.72
C PHE A 76 0.48 -8.90 -6.72
N TYR A 77 1.53 -8.95 -5.90
CA TYR A 77 2.54 -7.89 -5.87
C TYR A 77 3.39 -7.82 -7.14
N GLU A 78 3.68 -8.96 -7.77
CA GLU A 78 4.38 -9.01 -9.07
C GLU A 78 3.53 -8.36 -10.17
N ASP A 79 2.23 -8.67 -10.23
CA ASP A 79 1.29 -8.06 -11.18
C ASP A 79 1.12 -6.55 -10.90
N PHE A 80 1.04 -6.17 -9.61
CA PHE A 80 0.96 -4.79 -9.19
C PHE A 80 2.22 -3.99 -9.61
N ALA A 81 3.40 -4.54 -9.40
CA ALA A 81 4.65 -3.96 -9.87
C ALA A 81 4.66 -3.81 -11.41
N ALA A 82 4.24 -4.85 -12.13
CA ALA A 82 4.19 -4.86 -13.60
C ALA A 82 3.18 -3.85 -14.16
N SER A 83 2.09 -3.57 -13.44
CA SER A 83 1.10 -2.55 -13.82
C SER A 83 1.65 -1.13 -13.81
N GLY A 84 2.73 -0.88 -13.05
CA GLY A 84 3.33 0.43 -12.83
C GLY A 84 2.58 1.32 -11.83
N ALA A 85 1.52 0.81 -11.17
CA ALA A 85 0.72 1.55 -10.19
C ALA A 85 1.33 1.59 -8.78
N TYR A 86 2.46 0.92 -8.55
CA TYR A 86 3.17 0.83 -7.26
C TYR A 86 3.72 2.16 -6.72
N LYS A 87 3.66 3.22 -7.51
CA LYS A 87 4.03 4.58 -7.09
C LYS A 87 2.89 5.15 -6.24
N LEU A 88 2.91 4.83 -4.96
CA LEU A 88 1.84 5.17 -4.03
C LEU A 88 2.36 5.77 -2.73
N ASN A 89 1.48 6.48 -2.04
CA ASN A 89 1.62 6.74 -0.62
C ASN A 89 0.27 6.61 0.10
N LEU A 90 0.32 6.12 1.33
CA LEU A 90 -0.78 6.17 2.29
C LEU A 90 -0.48 7.26 3.33
N ASP A 91 -1.18 8.39 3.27
CA ASP A 91 -1.12 9.39 4.33
C ASP A 91 -1.99 8.91 5.51
N ILE A 92 -1.36 8.27 6.50
CA ILE A 92 -2.05 7.64 7.62
C ILE A 92 -2.60 8.70 8.59
N ASP A 93 -3.92 8.79 8.72
CA ASP A 93 -4.60 9.65 9.70
C ASP A 93 -4.73 8.95 11.05
N ARG A 94 -5.05 7.64 11.06
CA ARG A 94 -5.19 6.81 12.26
C ARG A 94 -4.35 5.56 12.16
N LEU A 95 -3.61 5.26 13.23
CA LEU A 95 -2.83 4.04 13.43
C LEU A 95 -3.23 3.44 14.77
N VAL A 96 -3.76 2.22 14.76
CA VAL A 96 -4.04 1.43 15.96
C VAL A 96 -3.19 0.19 15.90
N VAL A 97 -2.58 -0.18 17.02
CA VAL A 97 -1.71 -1.35 17.14
C VAL A 97 -2.04 -2.09 18.40
N ASP A 98 -2.30 -3.39 18.29
CA ASP A 98 -2.33 -4.30 19.43
C ASP A 98 -1.47 -5.55 19.15
N GLU A 99 -1.56 -6.58 20.02
CA GLU A 99 -0.72 -7.77 19.91
C GLU A 99 -1.07 -8.66 18.71
N HIS A 100 -2.30 -8.56 18.18
CA HIS A 100 -2.86 -9.45 17.16
C HIS A 100 -3.20 -8.74 15.85
N CYS A 101 -3.19 -7.41 15.85
CA CYS A 101 -3.68 -6.66 14.71
C CYS A 101 -3.08 -5.26 14.66
N ILE A 102 -2.90 -4.77 13.43
CA ILE A 102 -2.67 -3.34 13.17
C ILE A 102 -3.81 -2.84 12.30
N LEU A 103 -4.24 -1.59 12.52
CA LEU A 103 -5.14 -0.86 11.64
C LEU A 103 -4.46 0.42 11.19
N THR A 104 -4.41 0.63 9.89
CA THR A 104 -4.05 1.89 9.25
C THR A 104 -5.25 2.46 8.51
N GLU A 105 -5.51 3.76 8.67
CA GLU A 105 -6.61 4.44 8.02
C GLU A 105 -6.12 5.80 7.54
N GLY A 106 -6.44 6.16 6.30
CA GLY A 106 -5.99 7.43 5.73
C GLY A 106 -6.27 7.57 4.24
N VAL A 107 -5.59 8.52 3.61
CA VAL A 107 -5.74 8.78 2.18
C VAL A 107 -4.68 8.03 1.39
N MET A 108 -5.13 7.04 0.61
CA MET A 108 -4.30 6.37 -0.38
C MET A 108 -4.24 7.20 -1.66
N ARG A 109 -3.03 7.45 -2.16
CA ARG A 109 -2.77 8.05 -3.47
C ARG A 109 -1.88 7.13 -4.28
N MET A 110 -2.23 6.95 -5.55
CA MET A 110 -1.45 6.12 -6.47
C MET A 110 -1.33 6.82 -7.82
N ALA A 111 -0.16 6.72 -8.44
CA ALA A 111 0.06 7.18 -9.80
C ALA A 111 -0.23 6.03 -10.77
N TYR A 112 -1.40 6.05 -11.39
CA TYR A 112 -1.78 5.07 -12.41
C TYR A 112 -1.22 5.47 -13.78
N PRO A 113 -0.47 4.58 -14.47
CA PRO A 113 -0.06 4.83 -15.85
C PRO A 113 -1.28 4.95 -16.77
N GLY A 114 -1.28 5.91 -17.70
CA GLY A 114 -2.37 6.10 -18.65
C GLY A 114 -2.68 4.85 -19.46
N ARG A 115 -1.65 4.11 -19.93
CA ARG A 115 -1.82 2.82 -20.61
C ARG A 115 -2.53 1.75 -19.77
N THR A 116 -2.34 1.78 -18.45
CA THR A 116 -3.03 0.86 -17.53
C THR A 116 -4.51 1.25 -17.42
N LEU A 117 -4.81 2.55 -17.35
CA LEU A 117 -6.19 3.06 -17.36
C LEU A 117 -6.91 2.72 -18.66
N GLU A 118 -6.25 2.87 -19.82
CA GLU A 118 -6.81 2.47 -21.11
C GLU A 118 -7.12 0.96 -21.17
N ALA A 119 -6.22 0.12 -20.62
CA ALA A 119 -6.46 -1.32 -20.51
C ALA A 119 -7.66 -1.67 -19.60
N MET A 120 -7.98 -0.79 -18.63
CA MET A 120 -9.17 -0.88 -17.77
C MET A 120 -10.43 -0.27 -18.43
N GLY A 121 -10.33 0.25 -19.65
CA GLY A 121 -11.44 0.88 -20.37
C GLY A 121 -11.69 2.35 -19.98
N ILE A 122 -10.75 2.99 -19.30
CA ILE A 122 -10.81 4.41 -18.92
C ILE A 122 -10.03 5.23 -19.95
N GLU A 123 -10.73 6.04 -20.74
CA GLU A 123 -10.10 6.93 -21.73
C GLU A 123 -9.33 8.05 -21.05
N VAL A 124 -8.09 8.29 -21.51
CA VAL A 124 -7.21 9.36 -21.04
C VAL A 124 -6.63 10.13 -22.24
N ASP A 125 -6.18 11.36 -22.01
CA ASP A 125 -5.61 12.23 -23.05
C ASP A 125 -4.16 11.85 -23.43
N ASP A 126 -3.46 11.09 -22.56
CA ASP A 126 -2.05 10.74 -22.75
C ASP A 126 -1.71 9.40 -22.07
N ALA A 127 -1.67 8.32 -22.85
CA ALA A 127 -1.31 6.99 -22.36
C ALA A 127 0.11 6.91 -21.75
N GLY A 128 0.99 7.86 -22.06
CA GLY A 128 2.35 7.94 -21.52
C GLY A 128 2.47 8.64 -20.17
N ALA A 129 1.42 9.34 -19.73
CA ALA A 129 1.39 10.08 -18.48
C ALA A 129 0.93 9.21 -17.30
N TYR A 130 1.00 9.79 -16.10
CA TYR A 130 0.41 9.24 -14.88
C TYR A 130 -0.82 10.06 -14.46
N TYR A 131 -1.76 9.40 -13.81
CA TYR A 131 -3.01 9.98 -13.33
C TYR A 131 -3.23 9.63 -11.86
N LEU A 132 -3.76 10.57 -11.09
CA LEU A 132 -3.94 10.41 -9.65
C LEU A 132 -5.19 9.57 -9.33
N TYR A 133 -5.00 8.34 -8.85
CA TYR A 133 -5.99 7.64 -8.06
C TYR A 133 -5.95 8.18 -6.63
N GLN A 134 -7.11 8.43 -6.02
CA GLN A 134 -7.19 8.85 -4.62
C GLN A 134 -8.46 8.33 -3.98
N ALA A 135 -8.30 7.60 -2.86
CA ALA A 135 -9.42 7.14 -2.05
C ALA A 135 -9.07 7.19 -0.56
N TYR A 136 -10.08 7.33 0.29
CA TYR A 136 -9.91 7.06 1.73
C TYR A 136 -9.93 5.56 1.94
N MET A 137 -8.98 5.04 2.70
CA MET A 137 -8.80 3.60 2.87
C MET A 137 -8.54 3.25 4.32
N ALA A 138 -9.14 2.15 4.78
CA ALA A 138 -8.75 1.48 6.01
C ALA A 138 -8.20 0.10 5.67
N ILE A 139 -7.05 -0.25 6.25
CA ILE A 139 -6.42 -1.56 6.07
C ILE A 139 -6.23 -2.18 7.45
N ILE A 140 -6.74 -3.39 7.62
CA ILE A 140 -6.54 -4.22 8.80
C ILE A 140 -5.48 -5.25 8.47
N TRP A 141 -4.45 -5.34 9.30
CA TRP A 141 -3.29 -6.21 9.18
C TRP A 141 -3.31 -7.24 10.33
N PRO A 142 -4.03 -8.34 10.21
CA PRO A 142 -4.04 -9.37 11.25
C PRO A 142 -2.71 -10.12 11.30
N LEU A 143 -2.29 -10.49 12.53
CA LEU A 143 -1.04 -11.15 12.81
C LEU A 143 -1.29 -12.59 13.25
N GLY A 144 -0.49 -13.51 12.72
CA GLY A 144 -0.51 -14.92 13.13
C GLY A 144 0.38 -15.21 14.34
N ASP A 145 0.28 -16.43 14.85
CA ASP A 145 1.10 -16.92 15.96
C ASP A 145 2.61 -16.98 15.58
N ASP A 146 2.92 -17.01 14.28
CA ASP A 146 4.27 -16.92 13.73
C ASP A 146 4.82 -15.49 13.74
N GLY A 147 4.03 -14.51 14.13
CA GLY A 147 4.39 -13.09 14.17
C GLY A 147 4.46 -12.42 12.80
N LEU A 148 3.88 -13.06 11.75
CA LEU A 148 3.78 -12.53 10.39
C LEU A 148 2.35 -12.09 10.08
N PHE A 149 2.18 -11.31 9.02
CA PHE A 149 0.85 -10.95 8.53
C PHE A 149 0.14 -12.18 7.94
N ILE A 150 -1.00 -12.53 8.51
CA ILE A 150 -1.92 -13.56 7.98
C ILE A 150 -3.00 -12.97 7.10
N GLY A 151 -3.01 -11.66 6.88
CA GLY A 151 -3.96 -11.01 6.02
C GLY A 151 -3.69 -9.52 5.82
N GLU A 152 -4.39 -9.01 4.84
CA GLU A 152 -4.59 -7.60 4.57
C GLU A 152 -6.05 -7.42 4.16
N ASP A 153 -6.84 -6.83 5.06
CA ASP A 153 -8.24 -6.57 4.81
C ASP A 153 -8.43 -5.08 4.49
N ALA A 154 -8.57 -4.76 3.19
CA ALA A 154 -8.65 -3.41 2.67
C ALA A 154 -10.10 -2.96 2.44
N TYR A 155 -10.48 -1.83 3.01
CA TYR A 155 -11.77 -1.17 2.87
C TYR A 155 -11.60 0.17 2.21
N THR A 156 -12.21 0.39 1.05
CA THR A 156 -12.10 1.64 0.30
C THR A 156 -13.37 2.47 0.43
N GLY A 157 -13.23 3.71 0.84
CA GLY A 157 -14.30 4.69 0.93
C GLY A 157 -14.48 5.45 -0.39
N GLY A 158 -15.40 4.98 -1.23
CA GLY A 158 -15.71 5.60 -2.52
C GLY A 158 -14.88 5.09 -3.69
N ASP A 159 -15.22 5.56 -4.90
CA ASP A 159 -14.53 5.21 -6.14
C ASP A 159 -13.34 6.15 -6.38
N GLY A 160 -12.15 5.65 -6.13
CA GLY A 160 -10.90 6.39 -6.35
C GLY A 160 -10.60 6.67 -7.83
N PHE A 161 -11.25 5.97 -8.75
CA PHE A 161 -11.13 6.19 -10.20
C PHE A 161 -12.10 7.24 -10.74
N ALA A 162 -13.15 7.61 -10.01
CA ALA A 162 -14.12 8.60 -10.47
C ALA A 162 -13.43 9.91 -10.89
N GLY A 163 -13.52 10.26 -12.19
CA GLY A 163 -12.92 11.45 -12.77
C GLY A 163 -11.38 11.43 -12.87
N ILE A 164 -10.75 10.27 -12.81
CA ILE A 164 -9.28 10.11 -12.85
C ILE A 164 -8.65 10.70 -14.12
N ALA A 165 -9.33 10.63 -15.27
CA ALA A 165 -8.85 11.19 -16.53
C ALA A 165 -8.55 12.70 -16.47
N GLY A 166 -9.23 13.43 -15.57
CA GLY A 166 -8.98 14.86 -15.32
C GLY A 166 -7.89 15.14 -14.28
N ARG A 167 -7.25 14.11 -13.72
CA ARG A 167 -6.26 14.23 -12.63
C ARG A 167 -4.86 13.79 -13.08
N LYS A 168 -4.42 14.32 -14.24
CA LYS A 168 -3.07 14.08 -14.76
C LYS A 168 -2.01 14.63 -13.80
N LEU A 169 -0.95 13.87 -13.59
CA LEU A 169 0.18 14.22 -12.72
C LEU A 169 1.36 14.72 -13.55
N ASP A 170 2.02 15.75 -13.04
CA ASP A 170 3.34 16.12 -13.52
C ASP A 170 4.42 15.19 -12.92
N PRO A 171 5.57 14.97 -13.59
CA PRO A 171 6.66 14.17 -13.04
C PRO A 171 7.14 14.66 -11.65
N SER A 172 7.07 15.96 -11.37
CA SER A 172 7.43 16.56 -10.09
C SER A 172 6.42 16.30 -8.95
N ASP A 173 5.23 15.79 -9.29
CA ASP A 173 4.21 15.40 -8.31
C ASP A 173 4.50 14.04 -7.65
N ILE A 174 5.49 13.29 -8.16
CA ILE A 174 5.81 11.94 -7.71
C ILE A 174 7.24 11.90 -7.16
N VAL A 175 7.37 11.60 -5.87
CA VAL A 175 8.64 11.36 -5.18
C VAL A 175 8.70 9.90 -4.74
N MET A 176 9.70 9.20 -5.27
CA MET A 176 9.93 7.79 -4.91
C MET A 176 10.87 7.70 -3.71
N TYR A 177 10.71 6.66 -2.92
CA TYR A 177 11.65 6.32 -1.86
C TYR A 177 12.95 5.77 -2.46
N ASP A 178 14.08 6.30 -1.97
CA ASP A 178 15.41 5.80 -2.30
C ASP A 178 16.10 5.34 -1.02
N PRO A 179 16.28 4.02 -0.80
CA PRO A 179 16.90 3.49 0.41
C PRO A 179 18.40 3.85 0.54
N VAL A 180 19.05 4.28 -0.55
CA VAL A 180 20.48 4.65 -0.55
C VAL A 180 20.66 6.12 -0.15
N ALA A 181 19.62 6.94 -0.34
CA ALA A 181 19.64 8.37 0.01
C ALA A 181 19.05 8.65 1.41
N ALA A 182 18.56 7.64 2.12
CA ALA A 182 17.86 7.76 3.40
C ALA A 182 18.77 7.60 4.61
#